data_99f7441d24922be9a47f3ee8c66fe6cd
#
_entry.id   99f7441d24922be9a47f3ee8c66fe6cd
#
_cell.length_a   1.000
_cell.length_b   1.000
_cell.length_c   1.000
_cell.angle_alpha   90.00
_cell.angle_beta   90.00
_cell.angle_gamma   90.00
#
_symmetry.space_group_name_H-M   'P 1'
#
loop_
_entity.id
_entity.type
_entity.pdbx_description
1 polymer ?
#
loop_
_entity_poly.entity_id
_entity_poly.type
_entity_poly.pdbx_seq_one_letter_code
_entity_poly.pdbx_strand_id
1 'polypeptide(L)'
;MSGDIAAAEEAIQWFKGIWGDDYYLEVQRHQVRDPRQRANREVFELQQKVNKVILDLAQKHGVKVIATNDVHFVDEDNAEAHDHLLCLSTNKDLNDPTRMLYTKQEWFKTREEMNEVFADLPEVLANTTEILDKVETYNLDSNPIMPFFPIPEDFGTEEQWRERFTTEDLFREFTSDENGENPMPREEGEKKIAKLGGLDKLYRIKFEADYLGFLAYQGARKLYGENLSKEVDDRIRFELHIMKTMGFPGYFLIVQDFINSARNELGVWVGPGRGSAAGSVVAYCLGITRLDPMKYDLLFERFLNPDRISLPDIDTDFDDDGRGRVLQWVMDKYGKENCAHIITYSTMATKNSLKDVARIEKLPLDKANALCKAIPDRLSLDGKDLKMNLTNAIKCTVELQQAEASPDPVLANTIKYARMLEGNIRGTGIHACGFIICRDPISEHVPVSTADDPDFPGQKTAVTQYDGHVIESTGLIKMDFLGLKTLS
;
A
#
# COMPACT_ATOMS: atom_id res chain seq x y z
N MET A 1 -17.93 -27.45 -5.65
CA MET A 1 -18.18 -28.90 -5.44
C MET A 1 -19.34 -29.38 -6.31
N SER A 2 -19.14 -29.23 -7.61
CA SER A 2 -20.11 -29.60 -8.65
C SER A 2 -20.27 -31.11 -8.81
N GLY A 3 -19.33 -31.91 -8.30
CA GLY A 3 -19.27 -33.37 -8.53
C GLY A 3 -18.62 -33.76 -9.86
N ASP A 4 -18.09 -32.80 -10.60
CA ASP A 4 -17.40 -33.06 -11.88
C ASP A 4 -15.97 -33.50 -11.64
N ILE A 5 -15.76 -34.82 -11.62
CA ILE A 5 -14.44 -35.43 -11.39
C ILE A 5 -13.53 -35.23 -12.60
N ALA A 6 -14.07 -35.23 -13.83
CA ALA A 6 -13.26 -35.06 -15.03
C ALA A 6 -12.64 -33.66 -15.08
N ALA A 7 -13.41 -32.63 -14.79
CA ALA A 7 -12.89 -31.26 -14.67
C ALA A 7 -11.87 -31.10 -13.53
N ALA A 8 -12.04 -31.82 -12.42
CA ALA A 8 -11.07 -31.83 -11.31
C ALA A 8 -9.74 -32.49 -11.75
N GLU A 9 -9.79 -33.58 -12.50
CA GLU A 9 -8.59 -34.24 -13.02
C GLU A 9 -7.85 -33.36 -14.04
N GLU A 10 -8.57 -32.69 -14.92
CA GLU A 10 -7.99 -31.74 -15.87
C GLU A 10 -7.28 -30.60 -15.15
N ALA A 11 -7.91 -30.03 -14.11
CA ALA A 11 -7.29 -28.99 -13.29
C ALA A 11 -6.03 -29.49 -12.58
N ILE A 12 -6.03 -30.70 -12.00
CA ILE A 12 -4.86 -31.30 -11.36
C ILE A 12 -3.70 -31.43 -12.36
N GLN A 13 -3.98 -31.94 -13.56
CA GLN A 13 -2.96 -32.12 -14.58
C GLN A 13 -2.38 -30.78 -15.05
N TRP A 14 -3.22 -29.76 -15.19
CA TRP A 14 -2.83 -28.41 -15.58
C TRP A 14 -1.92 -27.76 -14.52
N PHE A 15 -2.33 -27.75 -13.26
CA PHE A 15 -1.53 -27.16 -12.18
C PHE A 15 -0.23 -27.93 -11.94
N LYS A 16 -0.28 -29.28 -11.97
CA LYS A 16 0.93 -30.11 -11.84
C LYS A 16 1.90 -29.86 -12.99
N GLY A 17 1.38 -29.61 -14.20
CA GLY A 17 2.20 -29.26 -15.37
C GLY A 17 2.95 -27.94 -15.22
N ILE A 18 2.44 -27.00 -14.42
CA ILE A 18 3.08 -25.71 -14.16
C ILE A 18 4.04 -25.79 -12.95
N TRP A 19 3.59 -26.38 -11.84
CA TRP A 19 4.26 -26.31 -10.55
C TRP A 19 5.03 -27.58 -10.18
N GLY A 20 4.83 -28.68 -10.91
CA GLY A 20 5.52 -29.94 -10.64
C GLY A 20 5.29 -30.45 -9.22
N ASP A 21 6.38 -30.66 -8.47
CA ASP A 21 6.35 -31.13 -7.08
C ASP A 21 6.02 -30.04 -6.06
N ASP A 22 5.83 -28.79 -6.49
CA ASP A 22 5.37 -27.69 -5.64
C ASP A 22 3.85 -27.54 -5.66
N TYR A 23 3.14 -28.42 -6.39
CA TYR A 23 1.70 -28.50 -6.38
C TYR A 23 1.20 -29.55 -5.39
N TYR A 24 0.29 -29.14 -4.50
CA TYR A 24 -0.34 -29.98 -3.49
C TYR A 24 -1.85 -29.92 -3.62
N LEU A 25 -2.52 -31.02 -3.27
CA LEU A 25 -3.96 -31.04 -3.02
C LEU A 25 -4.22 -30.81 -1.52
N GLU A 26 -5.37 -30.27 -1.19
CA GLU A 26 -5.69 -29.83 0.16
C GLU A 26 -6.92 -30.56 0.69
N VAL A 27 -6.85 -30.98 1.97
CA VAL A 27 -7.98 -31.52 2.72
C VAL A 27 -8.23 -30.70 3.98
N GLN A 28 -9.50 -30.51 4.30
CA GLN A 28 -9.97 -29.77 5.47
C GLN A 28 -10.96 -30.60 6.26
N ARG A 29 -11.02 -30.42 7.60
CA ARG A 29 -11.95 -31.10 8.49
C ARG A 29 -12.47 -30.13 9.53
N HIS A 30 -13.71 -29.67 9.36
CA HIS A 30 -14.37 -28.73 10.26
C HIS A 30 -15.58 -29.39 10.93
N GLN A 31 -15.33 -30.31 11.85
CA GLN A 31 -16.39 -31.02 12.54
C GLN A 31 -17.10 -30.10 13.53
N VAL A 32 -18.38 -29.81 13.29
CA VAL A 32 -19.20 -29.00 14.21
C VAL A 32 -19.44 -29.74 15.53
N ARG A 33 -19.52 -28.99 16.64
CA ARG A 33 -19.80 -29.58 17.96
C ARG A 33 -21.18 -30.22 18.10
N ASP A 34 -22.19 -29.60 17.48
CA ASP A 34 -23.56 -30.12 17.46
C ASP A 34 -23.94 -30.57 16.04
N PRO A 35 -24.03 -31.89 15.79
CA PRO A 35 -24.38 -32.43 14.47
C PRO A 35 -25.76 -32.01 13.94
N ARG A 36 -26.64 -31.44 14.77
CA ARG A 36 -27.95 -30.94 14.34
C ARG A 36 -27.86 -29.59 13.66
N GLN A 37 -26.76 -28.88 13.80
CA GLN A 37 -26.57 -27.60 13.12
C GLN A 37 -26.55 -27.77 11.59
N ARG A 38 -27.07 -26.77 10.87
CA ARG A 38 -27.08 -26.75 9.42
C ARG A 38 -25.67 -26.90 8.81
N ALA A 39 -24.67 -26.26 9.42
CA ALA A 39 -23.28 -26.33 9.00
C ALA A 39 -22.68 -27.75 9.03
N ASN A 40 -23.17 -28.65 9.89
CA ASN A 40 -22.73 -30.05 9.86
C ASN A 40 -23.00 -30.69 8.52
N ARG A 41 -24.26 -30.59 8.05
CA ARG A 41 -24.68 -31.21 6.81
C ARG A 41 -24.18 -30.50 5.57
N GLU A 42 -24.18 -29.16 5.58
CA GLU A 42 -23.84 -28.35 4.42
C GLU A 42 -22.35 -28.17 4.22
N VAL A 43 -21.54 -28.32 5.26
CA VAL A 43 -20.08 -28.14 5.19
C VAL A 43 -19.35 -29.44 5.56
N PHE A 44 -19.43 -29.89 6.81
CA PHE A 44 -18.59 -30.99 7.30
C PHE A 44 -18.83 -32.34 6.57
N GLU A 45 -20.10 -32.77 6.43
CA GLU A 45 -20.40 -34.01 5.72
C GLU A 45 -20.01 -33.94 4.24
N LEU A 46 -20.07 -32.73 3.64
CA LEU A 46 -19.60 -32.52 2.28
C LEU A 46 -18.07 -32.58 2.19
N GLN A 47 -17.36 -31.98 3.16
CA GLN A 47 -15.89 -32.09 3.25
C GLN A 47 -15.45 -33.55 3.33
N GLN A 48 -16.10 -34.37 4.15
CA GLN A 48 -15.75 -35.79 4.25
C GLN A 48 -15.85 -36.51 2.90
N LYS A 49 -16.90 -36.24 2.11
CA LYS A 49 -17.07 -36.83 0.77
C LYS A 49 -16.02 -36.34 -0.20
N VAL A 50 -15.76 -35.05 -0.19
CA VAL A 50 -14.77 -34.40 -1.08
C VAL A 50 -13.35 -34.84 -0.73
N ASN A 51 -12.99 -34.90 0.55
CA ASN A 51 -11.69 -35.36 1.00
C ASN A 51 -11.36 -36.77 0.50
N LYS A 52 -12.36 -37.67 0.51
CA LYS A 52 -12.16 -39.01 -0.05
C LYS A 52 -11.80 -38.97 -1.54
N VAL A 53 -12.53 -38.18 -2.33
CA VAL A 53 -12.24 -38.00 -3.76
C VAL A 53 -10.88 -37.37 -3.98
N ILE A 54 -10.52 -36.36 -3.18
CA ILE A 54 -9.20 -35.72 -3.24
C ILE A 54 -8.06 -36.73 -2.98
N LEU A 55 -8.19 -37.58 -1.96
CA LEU A 55 -7.20 -38.60 -1.67
C LEU A 55 -7.08 -39.63 -2.78
N ASP A 56 -8.19 -40.07 -3.38
CA ASP A 56 -8.19 -41.00 -4.53
C ASP A 56 -7.51 -40.35 -5.76
N LEU A 57 -7.82 -39.07 -6.04
CA LEU A 57 -7.18 -38.34 -7.15
C LEU A 57 -5.70 -38.05 -6.89
N ALA A 58 -5.34 -37.73 -5.68
CA ALA A 58 -3.95 -37.53 -5.28
C ALA A 58 -3.10 -38.78 -5.54
N GLN A 59 -3.61 -39.95 -5.14
CA GLN A 59 -2.95 -41.21 -5.42
C GLN A 59 -2.86 -41.50 -6.91
N LYS A 60 -3.94 -41.28 -7.67
CA LYS A 60 -4.00 -41.53 -9.11
C LYS A 60 -2.99 -40.68 -9.89
N HIS A 61 -2.84 -39.40 -9.50
CA HIS A 61 -1.99 -38.44 -10.23
C HIS A 61 -0.61 -38.25 -9.60
N GLY A 62 -0.31 -38.94 -8.49
CA GLY A 62 0.97 -38.81 -7.78
C GLY A 62 1.21 -37.38 -7.27
N VAL A 63 0.18 -36.77 -6.64
CA VAL A 63 0.24 -35.45 -6.04
C VAL A 63 0.16 -35.61 -4.51
N LYS A 64 1.01 -34.90 -3.79
CA LYS A 64 0.96 -34.90 -2.32
C LYS A 64 -0.24 -34.13 -1.81
N VAL A 65 -0.74 -34.52 -0.63
CA VAL A 65 -1.88 -33.88 0.01
C VAL A 65 -1.42 -33.20 1.31
N ILE A 66 -1.92 -32.00 1.57
CA ILE A 66 -1.71 -31.27 2.80
C ILE A 66 -3.02 -31.09 3.56
N ALA A 67 -2.94 -30.92 4.88
CA ALA A 67 -4.06 -30.53 5.72
C ALA A 67 -3.99 -29.05 6.06
N THR A 68 -5.11 -28.34 5.91
CA THR A 68 -5.24 -26.96 6.35
C THR A 68 -6.51 -26.79 7.20
N ASN A 69 -6.66 -25.64 7.84
CA ASN A 69 -7.83 -25.32 8.67
C ASN A 69 -8.63 -24.11 8.17
N ASP A 70 -8.33 -23.58 6.98
CA ASP A 70 -9.04 -22.43 6.42
C ASP A 70 -9.28 -21.33 7.46
N VAL A 71 -8.17 -20.85 8.07
CA VAL A 71 -8.21 -19.98 9.24
C VAL A 71 -8.82 -18.61 8.89
N HIS A 72 -9.89 -18.25 9.58
CA HIS A 72 -10.59 -16.97 9.44
C HIS A 72 -10.53 -16.10 10.69
N PHE A 73 -10.21 -16.67 11.85
CA PHE A 73 -10.07 -15.97 13.14
C PHE A 73 -9.05 -16.66 14.04
N VAL A 74 -8.54 -15.94 15.04
CA VAL A 74 -7.41 -16.37 15.85
C VAL A 74 -7.85 -17.40 16.91
N ASP A 75 -8.80 -17.03 17.75
CA ASP A 75 -9.24 -17.85 18.87
C ASP A 75 -10.63 -18.42 18.61
N GLU A 76 -10.93 -19.58 19.19
CA GLU A 76 -12.24 -20.22 19.08
C GLU A 76 -13.38 -19.27 19.52
N ASP A 77 -13.15 -18.44 20.55
CA ASP A 77 -14.11 -17.48 21.08
C ASP A 77 -14.48 -16.37 20.08
N ASN A 78 -13.69 -16.19 19.01
CA ASN A 78 -13.95 -15.19 17.97
C ASN A 78 -14.99 -15.65 16.93
N ALA A 79 -15.41 -16.90 16.96
CA ALA A 79 -16.31 -17.49 15.96
C ALA A 79 -17.64 -16.73 15.79
N GLU A 80 -18.25 -16.28 16.89
CA GLU A 80 -19.49 -15.49 16.85
C GLU A 80 -19.26 -14.08 16.30
N ALA A 81 -18.12 -13.46 16.62
CA ALA A 81 -17.72 -12.17 16.05
C ALA A 81 -17.51 -12.28 14.53
N HIS A 82 -16.92 -13.38 14.06
CA HIS A 82 -16.77 -13.68 12.64
C HIS A 82 -18.14 -13.81 11.93
N ASP A 83 -19.13 -14.47 12.53
CA ASP A 83 -20.49 -14.54 12.00
C ASP A 83 -21.12 -13.13 11.85
N HIS A 84 -20.88 -12.22 12.79
CA HIS A 84 -21.30 -10.82 12.69
C HIS A 84 -20.61 -10.11 11.52
N LEU A 85 -19.30 -10.33 11.33
CA LEU A 85 -18.55 -9.75 10.22
C LEU A 85 -19.06 -10.24 8.85
N LEU A 86 -19.39 -11.53 8.74
CA LEU A 86 -20.02 -12.10 7.54
C LEU A 86 -21.38 -11.46 7.25
N CYS A 87 -22.20 -11.26 8.27
CA CYS A 87 -23.49 -10.58 8.13
C CYS A 87 -23.32 -9.12 7.69
N LEU A 88 -22.29 -8.42 8.19
CA LEU A 88 -21.96 -7.06 7.76
C LEU A 88 -21.54 -7.01 6.29
N SER A 89 -20.64 -7.88 5.86
CA SER A 89 -20.09 -7.90 4.50
C SER A 89 -21.10 -8.33 3.45
N THR A 90 -22.01 -9.25 3.79
CA THR A 90 -23.04 -9.79 2.87
C THR A 90 -24.40 -9.11 2.99
N ASN A 91 -24.54 -8.14 3.92
CA ASN A 91 -25.78 -7.46 4.25
C ASN A 91 -26.93 -8.44 4.60
N LYS A 92 -26.61 -9.45 5.41
CA LYS A 92 -27.52 -10.48 5.88
C LYS A 92 -27.74 -10.35 7.40
N ASP A 93 -28.81 -11.00 7.88
CA ASP A 93 -29.07 -11.15 9.31
C ASP A 93 -28.54 -12.49 9.83
N LEU A 94 -28.22 -12.59 11.14
CA LEU A 94 -27.77 -13.83 11.77
C LEU A 94 -28.76 -15.01 11.57
N ASN A 95 -30.06 -14.73 11.51
CA ASN A 95 -31.11 -15.72 11.34
C ASN A 95 -31.52 -15.96 9.86
N ASP A 96 -30.85 -15.32 8.89
CA ASP A 96 -31.16 -15.50 7.47
C ASP A 96 -30.74 -16.93 7.05
N PRO A 97 -31.69 -17.76 6.56
CA PRO A 97 -31.41 -19.12 6.14
C PRO A 97 -30.52 -19.19 4.89
N THR A 98 -30.36 -18.11 4.17
CA THR A 98 -29.53 -18.03 2.94
C THR A 98 -28.16 -17.43 3.17
N ARG A 99 -27.82 -17.05 4.41
CA ARG A 99 -26.51 -16.50 4.71
C ARG A 99 -25.41 -17.54 4.58
N MET A 100 -24.22 -17.09 4.25
CA MET A 100 -23.00 -17.92 4.30
C MET A 100 -22.80 -18.45 5.72
N LEU A 101 -22.42 -19.72 5.81
CA LEU A 101 -22.14 -20.39 7.08
C LEU A 101 -20.73 -20.92 7.10
N TYR A 102 -20.14 -20.78 8.27
CA TYR A 102 -18.94 -21.50 8.68
C TYR A 102 -19.27 -22.46 9.80
N THR A 103 -18.37 -23.42 10.07
CA THR A 103 -18.58 -24.44 11.10
C THR A 103 -18.22 -23.96 12.49
N LYS A 104 -17.60 -22.77 12.57
CA LYS A 104 -16.98 -22.21 13.79
C LYS A 104 -15.75 -23.00 14.26
N GLN A 105 -15.13 -23.74 13.34
CA GLN A 105 -13.93 -24.52 13.56
C GLN A 105 -12.69 -23.90 12.88
N GLU A 106 -12.87 -22.76 12.22
CA GLU A 106 -11.89 -22.10 11.38
C GLU A 106 -10.97 -21.13 12.17
N TRP A 107 -10.68 -21.48 13.46
CA TRP A 107 -9.68 -20.74 14.24
C TRP A 107 -8.26 -21.22 13.96
N PHE A 108 -7.27 -20.43 14.39
CA PHE A 108 -5.84 -20.75 14.25
C PHE A 108 -5.45 -21.85 15.25
N LYS A 109 -5.70 -23.10 14.88
CA LYS A 109 -5.43 -24.28 15.69
C LYS A 109 -3.93 -24.46 15.96
N THR A 110 -3.62 -24.95 17.15
CA THR A 110 -2.28 -25.41 17.51
C THR A 110 -1.90 -26.67 16.73
N ARG A 111 -0.60 -26.99 16.75
CA ARG A 111 -0.10 -28.23 16.15
C ARG A 111 -0.77 -29.47 16.76
N GLU A 112 -0.96 -29.46 18.08
CA GLU A 112 -1.59 -30.55 18.83
C GLU A 112 -3.04 -30.72 18.38
N GLU A 113 -3.81 -29.65 18.29
CA GLU A 113 -5.21 -29.71 17.82
C GLU A 113 -5.30 -30.20 16.36
N MET A 114 -4.39 -29.78 15.49
CA MET A 114 -4.36 -30.29 14.11
C MET A 114 -3.98 -31.76 14.06
N ASN A 115 -3.05 -32.24 14.92
CA ASN A 115 -2.72 -33.66 15.03
C ASN A 115 -3.91 -34.50 15.52
N GLU A 116 -4.75 -33.98 16.39
CA GLU A 116 -5.98 -34.65 16.81
C GLU A 116 -7.00 -34.76 15.68
N VAL A 117 -7.19 -33.65 14.92
CA VAL A 117 -8.15 -33.59 13.79
C VAL A 117 -7.78 -34.56 12.67
N PHE A 118 -6.49 -34.78 12.41
CA PHE A 118 -5.96 -35.62 11.32
C PHE A 118 -5.17 -36.83 11.83
N ALA A 119 -5.49 -37.36 13.05
CA ALA A 119 -4.78 -38.45 13.65
C ALA A 119 -4.74 -39.74 12.77
N ASP A 120 -5.76 -39.93 11.93
CA ASP A 120 -5.86 -41.04 10.95
C ASP A 120 -5.09 -40.80 9.64
N LEU A 121 -4.59 -39.57 9.38
CA LEU A 121 -3.87 -39.16 8.17
C LEU A 121 -2.63 -38.32 8.51
N PRO A 122 -1.68 -38.85 9.30
CA PRO A 122 -0.52 -38.06 9.74
C PRO A 122 0.38 -37.55 8.61
N GLU A 123 0.39 -38.22 7.46
CA GLU A 123 1.18 -37.83 6.30
C GLU A 123 0.74 -36.48 5.70
N VAL A 124 -0.55 -36.12 5.79
CA VAL A 124 -1.03 -34.82 5.25
C VAL A 124 -0.55 -33.65 6.09
N LEU A 125 -0.25 -33.86 7.36
CA LEU A 125 0.39 -32.88 8.25
C LEU A 125 1.91 -32.83 8.03
N ALA A 126 2.55 -33.99 7.82
CA ALA A 126 3.98 -34.05 7.53
C ALA A 126 4.33 -33.29 6.23
N ASN A 127 3.47 -33.37 5.21
CA ASN A 127 3.66 -32.63 3.94
C ASN A 127 3.60 -31.10 4.11
N THR A 128 2.97 -30.57 5.14
CA THR A 128 3.03 -29.12 5.44
C THR A 128 4.41 -28.67 5.89
N THR A 129 5.15 -29.55 6.59
CA THR A 129 6.55 -29.28 6.97
C THR A 129 7.46 -29.26 5.73
N GLU A 130 7.19 -30.12 4.75
CA GLU A 130 7.92 -30.08 3.48
C GLU A 130 7.79 -28.74 2.74
N ILE A 131 6.58 -28.14 2.75
CA ILE A 131 6.37 -26.80 2.19
C ILE A 131 7.22 -25.78 2.93
N LEU A 132 7.23 -25.83 4.26
CA LEU A 132 8.03 -24.93 5.09
C LEU A 132 9.52 -25.02 4.76
N ASP A 133 10.03 -26.25 4.53
CA ASP A 133 11.44 -26.50 4.19
C ASP A 133 11.83 -25.96 2.79
N LYS A 134 10.84 -25.75 1.91
CA LYS A 134 11.05 -25.14 0.59
C LYS A 134 11.04 -23.61 0.61
N VAL A 135 10.58 -22.99 1.69
CA VAL A 135 10.48 -21.52 1.78
C VAL A 135 11.85 -20.91 1.99
N GLU A 136 12.27 -20.06 1.07
CA GLU A 136 13.45 -19.22 1.20
C GLU A 136 13.08 -17.86 1.79
N THR A 137 13.91 -17.38 2.73
CA THR A 137 13.72 -16.01 3.27
C THR A 137 14.21 -14.97 2.28
N TYR A 138 13.41 -13.97 2.03
CA TYR A 138 13.76 -12.81 1.22
C TYR A 138 13.22 -11.53 1.86
N ASN A 139 13.77 -10.38 1.43
CA ASN A 139 13.33 -9.08 1.90
C ASN A 139 12.51 -8.38 0.79
N LEU A 140 11.37 -7.80 1.16
CA LEU A 140 10.54 -6.99 0.27
C LEU A 140 11.01 -5.53 0.22
N ASP A 141 11.80 -5.09 1.20
CA ASP A 141 12.36 -3.74 1.21
C ASP A 141 13.35 -3.57 0.06
N SER A 142 13.22 -2.46 -0.64
CA SER A 142 14.06 -2.12 -1.79
C SER A 142 14.51 -0.67 -1.72
N ASN A 143 15.63 -0.39 -2.38
CA ASN A 143 16.05 1.00 -2.60
C ASN A 143 15.05 1.70 -3.52
N PRO A 144 14.90 3.04 -3.43
CA PRO A 144 13.99 3.80 -4.28
C PRO A 144 14.20 3.51 -5.77
N ILE A 145 13.08 3.19 -6.44
CA ILE A 145 13.02 2.88 -7.86
C ILE A 145 12.55 4.15 -8.57
N MET A 146 13.51 4.91 -9.09
CA MET A 146 13.20 6.14 -9.82
C MET A 146 12.46 5.81 -11.11
N PRO A 147 11.32 6.46 -11.39
CA PRO A 147 10.66 6.35 -12.67
C PRO A 147 11.55 6.90 -13.78
N PHE A 148 11.32 6.41 -15.00
CA PHE A 148 12.10 6.82 -16.17
C PHE A 148 11.50 8.09 -16.78
N PHE A 149 12.30 9.16 -16.86
CA PHE A 149 11.93 10.38 -17.59
C PHE A 149 12.54 10.35 -19.00
N PRO A 150 11.75 10.47 -20.07
CA PRO A 150 12.26 10.51 -21.43
C PRO A 150 12.88 11.89 -21.71
N ILE A 151 14.21 11.99 -21.67
CA ILE A 151 14.93 13.21 -21.99
C ILE A 151 14.90 13.40 -23.51
N PRO A 152 14.59 14.61 -24.04
CA PRO A 152 14.58 14.89 -25.47
C PRO A 152 15.93 14.62 -26.14
N GLU A 153 15.91 13.99 -27.33
CA GLU A 153 17.12 13.60 -28.07
C GLU A 153 18.01 14.81 -28.49
N ASP A 154 17.43 15.99 -28.64
CA ASP A 154 18.17 17.23 -28.94
C ASP A 154 19.06 17.68 -27.76
N PHE A 155 18.81 17.25 -26.55
CA PHE A 155 19.71 17.45 -25.42
C PHE A 155 20.87 16.45 -25.45
N GLY A 156 20.66 15.23 -25.95
CA GLY A 156 21.63 14.15 -26.05
C GLY A 156 21.07 12.80 -25.60
N THR A 157 21.95 11.80 -25.55
CA THR A 157 21.61 10.43 -25.10
C THR A 157 22.47 9.96 -23.95
N GLU A 158 22.02 8.97 -23.19
CA GLU A 158 22.80 8.38 -22.08
C GLU A 158 24.12 7.78 -22.59
N GLU A 159 24.15 7.21 -23.82
CA GLU A 159 25.36 6.69 -24.45
C GLU A 159 26.42 7.75 -24.63
N GLN A 160 26.03 8.96 -25.06
CA GLN A 160 26.96 10.10 -25.17
C GLN A 160 27.56 10.50 -23.82
N TRP A 161 26.79 10.40 -22.73
CA TRP A 161 27.29 10.64 -21.37
C TRP A 161 28.26 9.54 -20.93
N ARG A 162 28.01 8.28 -21.30
CA ARG A 162 28.91 7.14 -21.04
C ARG A 162 30.23 7.28 -21.79
N GLU A 163 30.24 7.86 -22.97
CA GLU A 163 31.47 8.15 -23.73
C GLU A 163 32.25 9.36 -23.14
N ARG A 164 31.53 10.34 -22.58
CA ARG A 164 32.10 11.62 -22.11
C ARG A 164 32.69 11.51 -20.71
N PHE A 165 32.14 10.72 -19.82
CA PHE A 165 32.54 10.61 -18.41
C PHE A 165 33.05 9.22 -18.11
N THR A 166 34.15 9.14 -17.34
CA THR A 166 34.63 7.87 -16.78
C THR A 166 33.90 7.54 -15.48
N THR A 167 33.96 6.29 -15.04
CA THR A 167 33.43 5.89 -13.72
C THR A 167 34.12 6.62 -12.57
N GLU A 168 35.41 6.97 -12.71
CA GLU A 168 36.15 7.71 -11.68
C GLU A 168 35.73 9.19 -11.65
N ASP A 169 35.43 9.80 -12.81
CA ASP A 169 34.87 11.15 -12.87
C ASP A 169 33.54 11.21 -12.12
N LEU A 170 32.64 10.24 -12.38
CA LEU A 170 31.35 10.15 -11.68
C LEU A 170 31.54 9.86 -10.19
N PHE A 171 32.43 8.93 -9.84
CA PHE A 171 32.73 8.67 -8.42
C PHE A 171 33.10 9.96 -7.71
N ARG A 172 34.05 10.70 -8.26
CA ARG A 172 34.51 11.98 -7.70
C ARG A 172 33.38 13.00 -7.61
N GLU A 173 32.59 13.18 -8.68
CA GLU A 173 31.50 14.16 -8.72
C GLU A 173 30.40 13.86 -7.69
N PHE A 174 30.07 12.58 -7.44
CA PHE A 174 29.04 12.19 -6.49
C PHE A 174 29.50 12.13 -5.03
N THR A 175 30.81 12.16 -4.80
CA THR A 175 31.41 12.05 -3.46
C THR A 175 32.11 13.32 -3.00
N SER A 176 32.14 14.38 -3.81
CA SER A 176 32.66 15.71 -3.45
C SER A 176 31.51 16.68 -3.13
N ASP A 177 31.86 17.89 -2.67
CA ASP A 177 30.89 18.98 -2.51
C ASP A 177 30.45 19.58 -3.87
N GLU A 178 29.62 20.61 -3.85
CA GLU A 178 29.06 21.26 -5.04
C GLU A 178 30.13 21.99 -5.89
N ASN A 179 31.30 22.23 -5.35
CA ASN A 179 32.45 22.83 -6.03
C ASN A 179 33.41 21.78 -6.57
N GLY A 180 33.19 20.50 -6.31
CA GLY A 180 34.09 19.38 -6.65
C GLY A 180 35.28 19.27 -5.70
N GLU A 181 35.22 19.94 -4.53
CA GLU A 181 36.21 19.92 -3.47
C GLU A 181 35.80 18.96 -2.33
N ASN A 182 36.63 18.77 -1.34
CA ASN A 182 36.34 17.98 -0.14
C ASN A 182 35.78 16.57 -0.43
N PRO A 183 36.52 15.72 -1.16
CA PRO A 183 36.03 14.38 -1.48
C PRO A 183 35.86 13.53 -0.23
N MET A 184 34.79 12.74 -0.17
CA MET A 184 34.59 11.76 0.90
C MET A 184 35.71 10.70 0.93
N PRO A 185 36.02 10.08 2.10
CA PRO A 185 36.84 8.88 2.14
C PRO A 185 36.33 7.81 1.20
N ARG A 186 37.21 7.09 0.50
CA ARG A 186 36.87 6.12 -0.54
C ARG A 186 35.82 5.10 -0.09
N GLU A 187 35.99 4.56 1.10
CA GLU A 187 35.07 3.57 1.67
C GLU A 187 33.64 4.12 1.90
N GLU A 188 33.53 5.37 2.35
CA GLU A 188 32.24 6.04 2.54
C GLU A 188 31.58 6.36 1.19
N GLY A 189 32.39 6.81 0.23
CA GLY A 189 31.94 7.05 -1.15
C GLY A 189 31.40 5.79 -1.81
N GLU A 190 32.08 4.65 -1.65
CA GLU A 190 31.62 3.35 -2.18
C GLU A 190 30.27 2.92 -1.55
N LYS A 191 30.09 3.11 -0.25
CA LYS A 191 28.82 2.85 0.44
C LYS A 191 27.69 3.76 -0.08
N LYS A 192 28.01 5.05 -0.31
CA LYS A 192 27.03 6.01 -0.89
C LYS A 192 26.61 5.60 -2.29
N ILE A 193 27.56 5.26 -3.15
CA ILE A 193 27.31 4.84 -4.53
C ILE A 193 26.53 3.51 -4.58
N ALA A 194 26.83 2.56 -3.70
CA ALA A 194 26.08 1.32 -3.58
C ALA A 194 24.59 1.56 -3.27
N LYS A 195 24.30 2.55 -2.39
CA LYS A 195 22.91 2.97 -2.10
C LYS A 195 22.20 3.59 -3.31
N LEU A 196 22.92 4.25 -4.21
CA LEU A 196 22.39 4.78 -5.46
C LEU A 196 22.21 3.71 -6.55
N GLY A 197 22.59 2.47 -6.26
CA GLY A 197 22.44 1.33 -7.16
C GLY A 197 23.70 0.98 -7.98
N GLY A 198 24.86 1.50 -7.56
CA GLY A 198 26.18 1.19 -8.14
C GLY A 198 26.63 2.19 -9.22
N LEU A 199 27.87 2.06 -9.62
CA LEU A 199 28.53 2.97 -10.57
C LEU A 199 27.82 3.09 -11.91
N ASP A 200 27.23 2.01 -12.42
CA ASP A 200 26.55 2.01 -13.71
C ASP A 200 25.32 2.93 -13.71
N LYS A 201 24.58 2.98 -12.62
CA LYS A 201 23.40 3.85 -12.48
C LYS A 201 23.76 5.35 -12.38
N LEU A 202 25.00 5.69 -12.00
CA LEU A 202 25.40 7.09 -11.92
C LEU A 202 25.35 7.79 -13.27
N TYR A 203 25.58 7.09 -14.37
CA TYR A 203 25.46 7.68 -15.72
C TYR A 203 24.06 8.23 -15.99
N ARG A 204 23.06 7.44 -15.65
CA ARG A 204 21.68 7.86 -15.80
C ARG A 204 21.32 9.03 -14.87
N ILE A 205 21.71 8.95 -13.60
CA ILE A 205 21.48 10.03 -12.63
C ILE A 205 22.19 11.33 -13.08
N LYS A 206 23.42 11.22 -13.59
CA LYS A 206 24.17 12.36 -14.14
C LYS A 206 23.48 12.98 -15.34
N PHE A 207 23.02 12.17 -16.29
CA PHE A 207 22.30 12.62 -17.48
C PHE A 207 21.02 13.36 -17.11
N GLU A 208 20.23 12.80 -16.20
CA GLU A 208 19.03 13.46 -15.67
C GLU A 208 19.35 14.76 -14.90
N ALA A 209 20.43 14.76 -14.11
CA ALA A 209 20.85 15.93 -13.34
C ALA A 209 21.30 17.09 -14.24
N ASP A 210 22.01 16.80 -15.33
CA ASP A 210 22.45 17.81 -16.28
C ASP A 210 21.24 18.38 -17.04
N TYR A 211 20.26 17.55 -17.41
CA TYR A 211 19.03 18.04 -18.02
C TYR A 211 18.18 18.87 -17.04
N LEU A 212 18.07 18.42 -15.81
CA LEU A 212 17.41 19.17 -14.74
C LEU A 212 18.04 20.56 -14.53
N GLY A 213 19.37 20.61 -14.50
CA GLY A 213 20.14 21.84 -14.44
C GLY A 213 19.86 22.77 -15.60
N PHE A 214 19.86 22.23 -16.84
CA PHE A 214 19.51 22.97 -18.03
C PHE A 214 18.12 23.64 -17.92
N LEU A 215 17.10 22.89 -17.52
CA LEU A 215 15.76 23.44 -17.32
C LEU A 215 15.69 24.47 -16.18
N ALA A 216 16.36 24.18 -15.06
CA ALA A 216 16.40 25.09 -13.91
C ALA A 216 17.02 26.44 -14.27
N TYR A 217 18.14 26.44 -15.00
CA TYR A 217 18.77 27.70 -15.46
C TYR A 217 17.95 28.42 -16.53
N GLN A 218 17.23 27.71 -17.39
CA GLN A 218 16.26 28.36 -18.27
C GLN A 218 15.16 29.08 -17.50
N GLY A 219 14.64 28.43 -16.47
CA GLY A 219 13.61 29.02 -15.59
C GLY A 219 14.17 30.19 -14.77
N ALA A 220 15.38 30.04 -14.25
CA ALA A 220 16.06 31.09 -13.47
C ALA A 220 16.23 32.38 -14.28
N ARG A 221 16.69 32.28 -15.54
CA ARG A 221 16.81 33.45 -16.43
C ARG A 221 15.48 34.14 -16.68
N LYS A 222 14.39 33.41 -16.83
CA LYS A 222 13.04 33.96 -16.98
C LYS A 222 12.55 34.68 -15.71
N LEU A 223 12.90 34.21 -14.52
CA LEU A 223 12.37 34.70 -13.25
C LEU A 223 13.25 35.79 -12.63
N TYR A 224 14.57 35.64 -12.70
CA TYR A 224 15.55 36.53 -12.09
C TYR A 224 16.33 37.40 -13.08
N GLY A 225 16.09 37.22 -14.41
CA GLY A 225 16.80 37.92 -15.47
C GLY A 225 18.02 37.18 -16.02
N GLU A 226 18.55 37.61 -17.17
CA GLU A 226 19.65 36.94 -17.89
C GLU A 226 20.94 36.89 -17.04
N ASN A 227 21.22 37.91 -16.22
CA ASN A 227 22.37 37.99 -15.36
C ASN A 227 21.96 37.64 -13.91
N LEU A 228 22.10 36.37 -13.55
CA LEU A 228 21.79 35.92 -12.21
C LEU A 228 22.75 36.54 -11.18
N SER A 229 22.22 36.93 -10.02
CA SER A 229 23.06 37.31 -8.90
C SER A 229 23.89 36.12 -8.43
N LYS A 230 25.06 36.38 -7.84
CA LYS A 230 25.88 35.31 -7.28
C LYS A 230 25.14 34.46 -6.24
N GLU A 231 24.33 35.10 -5.43
CA GLU A 231 23.52 34.42 -4.39
C GLU A 231 22.53 33.41 -4.98
N VAL A 232 21.80 33.79 -6.03
CA VAL A 232 20.87 32.89 -6.72
C VAL A 232 21.62 31.77 -7.43
N ASP A 233 22.72 32.05 -8.10
CA ASP A 233 23.52 31.04 -8.81
C ASP A 233 24.13 30.02 -7.82
N ASP A 234 24.74 30.49 -6.74
CA ASP A 234 25.30 29.62 -5.70
C ASP A 234 24.21 28.72 -5.09
N ARG A 235 23.02 29.26 -4.83
CA ARG A 235 21.89 28.50 -4.29
C ARG A 235 21.38 27.43 -5.29
N ILE A 236 21.24 27.76 -6.57
CA ILE A 236 20.83 26.79 -7.62
C ILE A 236 21.86 25.65 -7.72
N ARG A 237 23.15 25.97 -7.75
CA ARG A 237 24.23 24.96 -7.81
C ARG A 237 24.21 24.03 -6.60
N PHE A 238 24.05 24.58 -5.42
CA PHE A 238 23.93 23.81 -4.18
C PHE A 238 22.74 22.86 -4.22
N GLU A 239 21.55 23.37 -4.54
CA GLU A 239 20.33 22.53 -4.58
C GLU A 239 20.42 21.43 -5.66
N LEU A 240 20.89 21.74 -6.87
CA LEU A 240 21.09 20.75 -7.93
C LEU A 240 22.11 19.68 -7.53
N HIS A 241 23.17 20.06 -6.82
CA HIS A 241 24.15 19.12 -6.30
C HIS A 241 23.52 18.14 -5.29
N ILE A 242 22.75 18.64 -4.34
CA ILE A 242 22.04 17.79 -3.37
C ILE A 242 21.06 16.86 -4.08
N MET A 243 20.22 17.37 -4.99
CA MET A 243 19.27 16.55 -5.77
C MET A 243 19.98 15.42 -6.53
N LYS A 244 21.11 15.73 -7.18
CA LYS A 244 21.94 14.77 -7.92
C LYS A 244 22.53 13.70 -6.99
N THR A 245 23.19 14.12 -5.92
CA THR A 245 23.93 13.21 -5.01
C THR A 245 23.01 12.36 -4.13
N MET A 246 21.72 12.76 -4.00
CA MET A 246 20.66 11.94 -3.39
C MET A 246 19.95 11.04 -4.40
N GLY A 247 20.20 11.18 -5.72
CA GLY A 247 19.61 10.32 -6.76
C GLY A 247 18.20 10.70 -7.21
N PHE A 248 17.76 11.96 -7.00
CA PHE A 248 16.39 12.41 -7.27
C PHE A 248 16.14 13.26 -8.52
N PRO A 249 17.10 13.49 -9.45
CA PRO A 249 16.83 14.34 -10.62
C PRO A 249 15.61 13.86 -11.43
N GLY A 250 15.47 12.54 -11.66
CA GLY A 250 14.34 11.98 -12.38
C GLY A 250 12.99 12.27 -11.73
N TYR A 251 12.92 12.26 -10.41
CA TYR A 251 11.72 12.64 -9.66
C TYR A 251 11.30 14.08 -9.96
N PHE A 252 12.23 15.04 -9.87
CA PHE A 252 11.95 16.46 -10.18
C PHE A 252 11.56 16.67 -11.64
N LEU A 253 12.18 15.94 -12.56
CA LEU A 253 11.85 16.00 -13.98
C LEU A 253 10.41 15.55 -14.24
N ILE A 254 9.95 14.49 -13.60
CA ILE A 254 8.58 13.99 -13.74
C ILE A 254 7.58 14.94 -13.10
N VAL A 255 7.88 15.45 -11.91
CA VAL A 255 6.99 16.39 -11.20
C VAL A 255 6.81 17.67 -12.02
N GLN A 256 7.91 18.27 -12.53
CA GLN A 256 7.79 19.47 -13.38
C GLN A 256 7.04 19.17 -14.66
N ASP A 257 7.19 17.99 -15.24
CA ASP A 257 6.58 17.59 -16.49
C ASP A 257 5.05 17.54 -16.37
N PHE A 258 4.50 16.78 -15.43
CA PHE A 258 3.05 16.70 -15.28
C PHE A 258 2.43 18.03 -14.81
N ILE A 259 3.14 18.83 -14.00
CA ILE A 259 2.66 20.15 -13.56
C ILE A 259 2.60 21.13 -14.75
N ASN A 260 3.65 21.16 -15.57
CA ASN A 260 3.69 22.07 -16.72
C ASN A 260 2.73 21.63 -17.83
N SER A 261 2.60 20.31 -18.07
CA SER A 261 1.60 19.80 -19.02
C SER A 261 0.17 20.06 -18.55
N ALA A 262 -0.11 19.90 -17.25
CA ALA A 262 -1.40 20.27 -16.67
C ALA A 262 -1.77 21.73 -17.00
N ARG A 263 -0.83 22.67 -16.77
CA ARG A 263 -1.06 24.10 -17.00
C ARG A 263 -1.11 24.49 -18.46
N ASN A 264 -0.19 23.99 -19.29
CA ASN A 264 0.06 24.51 -20.63
C ASN A 264 -0.67 23.72 -21.73
N GLU A 265 -0.89 22.41 -21.55
CA GLU A 265 -1.49 21.53 -22.53
C GLU A 265 -2.93 21.18 -22.18
N LEU A 266 -3.19 20.85 -20.91
CA LEU A 266 -4.48 20.35 -20.47
C LEU A 266 -5.43 21.46 -19.96
N GLY A 267 -4.92 22.68 -19.73
CA GLY A 267 -5.70 23.78 -19.19
C GLY A 267 -6.24 23.51 -17.79
N VAL A 268 -5.47 22.75 -16.98
CA VAL A 268 -5.82 22.39 -15.59
C VAL A 268 -5.13 23.36 -14.64
N TRP A 269 -5.90 23.94 -13.72
CA TRP A 269 -5.33 24.80 -12.70
C TRP A 269 -4.49 24.00 -11.70
N VAL A 270 -3.28 24.50 -11.43
CA VAL A 270 -2.35 23.90 -10.47
C VAL A 270 -2.00 24.94 -9.41
N GLY A 271 -2.10 24.56 -8.15
CA GLY A 271 -1.79 25.40 -7.01
C GLY A 271 -0.35 25.92 -7.00
N PRO A 272 -0.05 26.91 -6.14
CA PRO A 272 1.27 27.55 -6.08
C PRO A 272 2.36 26.67 -5.47
N GLY A 273 2.02 25.46 -5.02
CA GLY A 273 2.85 24.60 -4.21
C GLY A 273 2.64 24.84 -2.72
N ARG A 274 2.85 23.81 -1.93
CA ARG A 274 2.74 23.82 -0.47
C ARG A 274 3.81 22.95 0.18
N GLY A 275 3.87 22.99 1.52
CA GLY A 275 4.84 22.19 2.27
C GLY A 275 6.28 22.68 2.12
N SER A 276 7.23 21.77 2.32
CA SER A 276 8.67 22.08 2.35
C SER A 276 9.27 22.37 0.98
N ALA A 277 8.67 21.89 -0.09
CA ALA A 277 9.14 22.12 -1.47
C ALA A 277 9.19 23.61 -1.86
N ALA A 278 8.40 24.46 -1.20
CA ALA A 278 8.44 25.90 -1.37
C ALA A 278 9.80 26.53 -0.99
N GLY A 279 10.66 25.81 -0.22
CA GLY A 279 12.01 26.23 0.13
C GLY A 279 13.06 26.03 -0.97
N SER A 280 12.70 25.40 -2.10
CA SER A 280 13.64 25.11 -3.22
C SER A 280 13.54 26.17 -4.33
N VAL A 281 14.69 26.82 -4.64
CA VAL A 281 14.82 27.72 -5.78
C VAL A 281 14.77 26.95 -7.09
N VAL A 282 15.29 25.73 -7.13
CA VAL A 282 15.21 24.86 -8.32
C VAL A 282 13.74 24.50 -8.60
N ALA A 283 12.96 24.10 -7.59
CA ALA A 283 11.52 23.84 -7.76
C ALA A 283 10.76 25.09 -8.26
N TYR A 284 11.11 26.27 -7.79
CA TYR A 284 10.55 27.54 -8.25
C TYR A 284 10.93 27.80 -9.73
N CYS A 285 12.20 27.62 -10.10
CA CYS A 285 12.68 27.80 -11.48
C CYS A 285 12.05 26.81 -12.46
N LEU A 286 11.76 25.58 -12.04
CA LEU A 286 11.09 24.55 -12.83
C LEU A 286 9.57 24.77 -12.95
N GLY A 287 9.01 25.76 -12.22
CA GLY A 287 7.57 26.00 -12.18
C GLY A 287 6.78 24.99 -11.33
N ILE A 288 7.46 24.15 -10.55
CA ILE A 288 6.83 23.24 -9.58
C ILE A 288 6.11 24.07 -8.52
N THR A 289 6.82 25.03 -7.93
CA THR A 289 6.24 26.03 -7.01
C THR A 289 6.16 27.41 -7.64
N ARG A 290 5.34 28.29 -7.05
CA ARG A 290 5.18 29.70 -7.49
C ARG A 290 5.56 30.70 -6.41
N LEU A 291 6.18 30.23 -5.34
CA LEU A 291 6.69 31.05 -4.26
C LEU A 291 8.22 31.18 -4.41
N ASP A 292 8.70 32.40 -4.48
CA ASP A 292 10.15 32.68 -4.55
C ASP A 292 10.82 32.48 -3.18
N PRO A 293 11.62 31.41 -2.99
CA PRO A 293 12.23 31.13 -1.71
C PRO A 293 13.31 32.12 -1.32
N MET A 294 13.95 32.77 -2.29
CA MET A 294 14.98 33.81 -2.05
C MET A 294 14.36 35.06 -1.41
N LYS A 295 13.19 35.47 -1.92
CA LYS A 295 12.45 36.62 -1.41
C LYS A 295 11.96 36.47 0.02
N TYR A 296 11.67 35.23 0.45
CA TYR A 296 11.12 34.95 1.77
C TYR A 296 12.11 34.25 2.71
N ASP A 297 13.37 34.17 2.32
CA ASP A 297 14.46 33.54 3.09
C ASP A 297 14.11 32.12 3.57
N LEU A 298 13.57 31.29 2.65
CA LEU A 298 13.16 29.92 2.95
C LEU A 298 14.37 28.97 2.85
N LEU A 299 14.43 28.03 3.81
CA LEU A 299 15.53 27.07 3.91
C LEU A 299 15.26 25.82 3.09
N PHE A 300 16.18 25.47 2.18
CA PHE A 300 16.15 24.26 1.38
C PHE A 300 16.34 23.00 2.22
N GLU A 301 17.14 23.08 3.27
CA GLU A 301 17.45 21.97 4.17
C GLU A 301 16.23 21.42 4.92
N ARG A 302 15.12 22.18 4.96
CA ARG A 302 13.83 21.72 5.46
C ARG A 302 13.11 20.83 4.45
N PHE A 303 13.45 20.92 3.18
CA PHE A 303 12.87 20.13 2.09
C PHE A 303 13.71 18.90 1.80
N LEU A 304 15.00 19.08 1.50
CA LEU A 304 15.96 17.99 1.30
C LEU A 304 17.15 18.16 2.21
N ASN A 305 17.47 17.12 2.97
CA ASN A 305 18.63 17.07 3.84
C ASN A 305 19.38 15.75 3.62
N PRO A 306 20.64 15.77 3.18
CA PRO A 306 21.46 14.57 3.00
C PRO A 306 21.61 13.70 4.25
N ASP A 307 21.51 14.31 5.45
CA ASP A 307 21.59 13.61 6.73
C ASP A 307 20.30 12.85 7.08
N ARG A 308 19.18 13.16 6.42
CA ARG A 308 17.91 12.47 6.53
C ARG A 308 17.63 11.77 5.22
N ILE A 309 17.72 10.44 5.23
CA ILE A 309 17.31 9.62 4.08
C ILE A 309 15.78 9.58 4.06
N SER A 310 15.16 10.66 3.57
CA SER A 310 13.73 10.70 3.27
C SER A 310 13.54 11.05 1.80
N LEU A 311 12.58 10.39 1.16
CA LEU A 311 12.17 10.76 -0.20
C LEU A 311 11.62 12.19 -0.20
N PRO A 312 11.84 12.97 -1.27
CA PRO A 312 11.20 14.27 -1.42
C PRO A 312 9.69 14.08 -1.54
N ASP A 313 8.93 14.87 -0.80
CA ASP A 313 7.47 14.86 -0.83
C ASP A 313 7.00 16.19 -1.44
N ILE A 314 6.49 16.14 -2.67
CA ILE A 314 5.98 17.32 -3.40
C ILE A 314 4.47 17.14 -3.57
N ASP A 315 3.72 17.71 -2.63
CA ASP A 315 2.27 17.80 -2.72
C ASP A 315 1.84 18.72 -3.86
N THR A 316 1.11 18.20 -4.82
CA THR A 316 0.60 18.98 -5.95
C THR A 316 -0.91 19.09 -5.90
N ASP A 317 -1.39 20.32 -5.83
CA ASP A 317 -2.81 20.64 -5.81
C ASP A 317 -3.32 20.94 -7.23
N PHE A 318 -4.28 20.17 -7.72
CA PHE A 318 -4.97 20.39 -8.99
C PHE A 318 -6.41 20.84 -8.75
N ASP A 319 -7.03 21.48 -9.73
CA ASP A 319 -8.48 21.63 -9.70
C ASP A 319 -9.15 20.26 -9.73
N ASP A 320 -10.24 20.12 -8.97
CA ASP A 320 -10.92 18.83 -8.75
C ASP A 320 -11.46 18.25 -10.07
N ASP A 321 -11.97 19.10 -10.97
CA ASP A 321 -12.53 18.69 -12.26
C ASP A 321 -11.45 18.30 -13.28
N GLY A 322 -10.24 18.85 -13.15
CA GLY A 322 -9.12 18.64 -14.07
C GLY A 322 -8.18 17.50 -13.68
N ARG A 323 -8.16 17.09 -12.39
CA ARG A 323 -7.23 16.09 -11.84
C ARG A 323 -7.23 14.79 -12.63
N GLY A 324 -8.39 14.24 -12.97
CA GLY A 324 -8.49 12.98 -13.73
C GLY A 324 -7.82 13.06 -15.10
N ARG A 325 -7.91 14.22 -15.80
CA ARG A 325 -7.24 14.42 -17.09
C ARG A 325 -5.71 14.40 -16.95
N VAL A 326 -5.18 14.91 -15.83
CA VAL A 326 -3.73 14.87 -15.56
C VAL A 326 -3.29 13.43 -15.32
N LEU A 327 -4.03 12.66 -14.51
CA LEU A 327 -3.73 11.23 -14.26
C LEU A 327 -3.78 10.41 -15.55
N GLN A 328 -4.77 10.64 -16.41
CA GLN A 328 -4.85 9.98 -17.71
C GLN A 328 -3.64 10.32 -18.60
N TRP A 329 -3.24 11.59 -18.64
CA TRP A 329 -2.06 12.03 -19.38
C TRP A 329 -0.77 11.36 -18.85
N VAL A 330 -0.64 11.24 -17.54
CA VAL A 330 0.50 10.54 -16.89
C VAL A 330 0.52 9.06 -17.31
N MET A 331 -0.62 8.36 -17.24
CA MET A 331 -0.71 6.96 -17.65
C MET A 331 -0.40 6.77 -19.15
N ASP A 332 -0.84 7.70 -19.99
CA ASP A 332 -0.58 7.63 -21.43
C ASP A 332 0.90 7.91 -21.78
N LYS A 333 1.56 8.78 -21.01
CA LYS A 333 2.98 9.13 -21.21
C LYS A 333 3.94 8.11 -20.61
N TYR A 334 3.71 7.70 -19.37
CA TYR A 334 4.65 6.84 -18.62
C TYR A 334 4.31 5.35 -18.71
N GLY A 335 3.17 5.00 -19.28
CA GLY A 335 2.69 3.63 -19.44
C GLY A 335 1.66 3.22 -18.39
N LYS A 336 0.57 2.60 -18.85
CA LYS A 336 -0.52 2.16 -17.97
C LYS A 336 -0.11 1.06 -16.99
N GLU A 337 0.81 0.20 -17.39
CA GLU A 337 1.33 -0.89 -16.53
C GLU A 337 2.33 -0.37 -15.48
N ASN A 338 2.90 0.80 -15.73
CA ASN A 338 3.87 1.47 -14.86
C ASN A 338 3.21 2.40 -13.85
N CYS A 339 1.89 2.53 -13.91
CA CYS A 339 1.12 3.45 -13.08
C CYS A 339 0.03 2.73 -12.30
N ALA A 340 -0.16 3.09 -11.03
CA ALA A 340 -1.27 2.59 -10.23
C ALA A 340 -1.68 3.57 -9.13
N HIS A 341 -2.94 3.51 -8.74
CA HIS A 341 -3.42 4.10 -7.51
C HIS A 341 -2.94 3.29 -6.30
N ILE A 342 -2.86 3.93 -5.14
CA ILE A 342 -2.56 3.27 -3.87
C ILE A 342 -3.86 2.83 -3.22
N ILE A 343 -3.87 1.60 -2.67
CA ILE A 343 -5.01 1.11 -1.89
C ILE A 343 -5.09 1.83 -0.55
N THR A 344 -6.30 1.90 -0.02
CA THR A 344 -6.55 2.24 1.39
C THR A 344 -7.39 1.14 2.03
N TYR A 345 -7.08 0.83 3.29
CA TYR A 345 -7.85 -0.09 4.11
C TYR A 345 -8.66 0.68 5.13
N SER A 346 -9.99 0.66 4.99
CA SER A 346 -10.88 1.21 6.00
C SER A 346 -11.07 0.20 7.12
N THR A 347 -10.83 0.62 8.36
CA THR A 347 -11.00 -0.23 9.54
C THR A 347 -12.30 0.09 10.28
N MET A 348 -12.78 -0.88 11.07
CA MET A 348 -13.92 -0.70 11.97
C MET A 348 -13.50 0.19 13.15
N ALA A 349 -13.73 1.50 13.01
CA ALA A 349 -13.44 2.46 14.07
C ALA A 349 -14.43 2.32 15.24
N THR A 350 -14.05 2.76 16.43
CA THR A 350 -14.76 2.61 17.71
C THR A 350 -16.28 2.84 17.64
N LYS A 351 -16.71 4.01 17.16
CA LYS A 351 -18.16 4.36 17.08
C LYS A 351 -18.86 3.60 15.93
N ASN A 352 -18.14 3.28 14.86
CA ASN A 352 -18.71 2.55 13.73
C ASN A 352 -18.89 1.07 14.04
N SER A 353 -17.93 0.43 14.72
CA SER A 353 -18.09 -0.98 15.15
C SER A 353 -19.29 -1.17 16.07
N LEU A 354 -19.55 -0.23 16.99
CA LEU A 354 -20.77 -0.26 17.81
C LEU A 354 -22.06 -0.19 16.97
N LYS A 355 -22.13 0.72 15.99
CA LYS A 355 -23.30 0.85 15.13
C LYS A 355 -23.51 -0.35 14.21
N ASP A 356 -22.42 -0.86 13.66
CA ASP A 356 -22.46 -2.01 12.76
C ASP A 356 -22.94 -3.26 13.49
N VAL A 357 -22.38 -3.57 14.67
CA VAL A 357 -22.81 -4.72 15.46
C VAL A 357 -24.20 -4.50 16.05
N ALA A 358 -24.56 -3.30 16.50
CA ALA A 358 -25.91 -2.97 16.95
C ALA A 358 -26.97 -3.27 15.88
N ARG A 359 -26.66 -3.02 14.60
CA ARG A 359 -27.53 -3.36 13.48
C ARG A 359 -27.75 -4.86 13.35
N ILE A 360 -26.68 -5.66 13.48
CA ILE A 360 -26.75 -7.13 13.38
C ILE A 360 -27.48 -7.74 14.58
N GLU A 361 -27.21 -7.23 15.78
CA GLU A 361 -27.91 -7.64 17.00
C GLU A 361 -29.34 -7.09 17.13
N LYS A 362 -29.77 -6.24 16.16
CA LYS A 362 -31.09 -5.59 16.16
C LYS A 362 -31.35 -4.68 17.35
N LEU A 363 -30.28 -4.08 17.91
CA LEU A 363 -30.39 -3.05 18.91
C LEU A 363 -31.04 -1.80 18.30
N PRO A 364 -32.08 -1.22 18.94
CA PRO A 364 -32.72 0.02 18.44
C PRO A 364 -31.72 1.14 18.17
N LEU A 365 -31.89 1.85 17.05
CA LEU A 365 -30.95 2.86 16.57
C LEU A 365 -30.74 4.02 17.57
N ASP A 366 -31.79 4.38 18.30
CA ASP A 366 -31.73 5.39 19.37
C ASP A 366 -30.78 4.98 20.49
N LYS A 367 -30.83 3.70 20.92
CA LYS A 367 -29.91 3.13 21.92
C LYS A 367 -28.48 3.07 21.39
N ALA A 368 -28.27 2.60 20.17
CA ALA A 368 -26.94 2.58 19.54
C ALA A 368 -26.34 3.99 19.43
N ASN A 369 -27.14 4.97 19.04
CA ASN A 369 -26.71 6.37 18.99
C ASN A 369 -26.42 6.96 20.38
N ALA A 370 -27.17 6.58 21.41
CA ALA A 370 -26.90 7.00 22.78
C ALA A 370 -25.55 6.48 23.28
N LEU A 371 -25.23 5.20 23.05
CA LEU A 371 -23.92 4.62 23.36
C LEU A 371 -22.78 5.35 22.64
N CYS A 372 -22.94 5.62 21.34
CA CYS A 372 -21.92 6.36 20.57
C CYS A 372 -21.72 7.79 21.07
N LYS A 373 -22.78 8.48 21.51
CA LYS A 373 -22.70 9.84 22.07
C LYS A 373 -22.05 9.86 23.45
N ALA A 374 -22.19 8.80 24.22
CA ALA A 374 -21.55 8.69 25.54
C ALA A 374 -20.02 8.60 25.45
N ILE A 375 -19.45 8.17 24.30
CA ILE A 375 -18.02 8.12 24.09
C ILE A 375 -17.49 9.53 23.81
N PRO A 376 -16.65 10.10 24.70
CA PRO A 376 -16.05 11.41 24.50
C PRO A 376 -15.06 11.40 23.33
N ASP A 377 -14.76 12.55 22.75
CA ASP A 377 -13.82 12.67 21.63
C ASP A 377 -12.36 12.44 22.05
N ARG A 378 -12.05 12.61 23.35
CA ARG A 378 -10.77 12.25 23.95
C ARG A 378 -11.01 11.42 25.19
N LEU A 379 -10.30 10.31 25.29
CA LEU A 379 -10.36 9.43 26.45
C LEU A 379 -9.25 9.78 27.42
N SER A 380 -9.59 9.97 28.68
CA SER A 380 -8.60 10.15 29.74
C SER A 380 -9.01 9.39 31.00
N LEU A 381 -8.05 8.81 31.69
CA LEU A 381 -8.23 8.12 32.97
C LEU A 381 -7.08 8.51 33.90
N ASP A 382 -7.40 8.93 35.13
CA ASP A 382 -6.42 9.36 36.14
C ASP A 382 -5.44 10.44 35.61
N GLY A 383 -5.95 11.36 34.75
CA GLY A 383 -5.16 12.46 34.18
C GLY A 383 -4.22 12.06 33.05
N LYS A 384 -4.31 10.82 32.54
CA LYS A 384 -3.56 10.35 31.39
C LYS A 384 -4.45 10.17 30.18
N ASP A 385 -4.02 10.69 29.04
CA ASP A 385 -4.70 10.49 27.77
C ASP A 385 -4.57 9.03 27.32
N LEU A 386 -5.68 8.44 26.88
CA LEU A 386 -5.76 7.06 26.40
C LEU A 386 -6.05 7.06 24.89
N LYS A 387 -5.49 6.04 24.20
CA LYS A 387 -5.83 5.78 22.79
C LYS A 387 -7.33 5.52 22.65
N MET A 388 -7.94 6.12 21.63
CA MET A 388 -9.34 5.87 21.29
C MET A 388 -9.53 4.43 20.81
N ASN A 389 -10.19 3.62 21.61
CA ASN A 389 -10.69 2.27 21.30
C ASN A 389 -11.80 1.91 22.29
N LEU A 390 -12.59 0.87 21.97
CA LEU A 390 -13.71 0.44 22.82
C LEU A 390 -13.27 -0.03 24.20
N THR A 391 -12.16 -0.75 24.30
CA THR A 391 -11.62 -1.21 25.58
C THR A 391 -11.35 -0.04 26.54
N ASN A 392 -10.75 1.03 26.04
CA ASN A 392 -10.50 2.24 26.83
C ASN A 392 -11.77 3.08 27.01
N ALA A 393 -12.63 3.14 25.99
CA ALA A 393 -13.91 3.84 26.09
C ALA A 393 -14.81 3.24 27.19
N ILE A 394 -14.88 1.91 27.29
CA ILE A 394 -15.62 1.23 28.37
C ILE A 394 -15.06 1.62 29.73
N LYS A 395 -13.74 1.66 29.91
CA LYS A 395 -13.12 2.08 31.19
C LYS A 395 -13.48 3.52 31.60
N CYS A 396 -13.66 4.40 30.62
CA CYS A 396 -13.91 5.83 30.83
C CYS A 396 -15.40 6.22 30.84
N THR A 397 -16.34 5.31 30.49
CA THR A 397 -17.72 5.66 30.21
C THR A 397 -18.67 4.74 30.97
N VAL A 398 -19.42 5.29 31.92
CA VAL A 398 -20.34 4.53 32.78
C VAL A 398 -21.46 3.86 31.99
N GLU A 399 -21.98 4.50 30.97
CA GLU A 399 -23.04 3.97 30.08
C GLU A 399 -22.55 2.72 29.33
N LEU A 400 -21.30 2.69 28.88
CA LEU A 400 -20.74 1.51 28.24
C LEU A 400 -20.48 0.37 29.22
N GLN A 401 -20.04 0.67 30.46
CA GLN A 401 -19.89 -0.33 31.52
C GLN A 401 -21.24 -0.97 31.88
N GLN A 402 -22.29 -0.16 32.01
CA GLN A 402 -23.64 -0.63 32.25
C GLN A 402 -24.18 -1.47 31.09
N ALA A 403 -23.87 -1.09 29.84
CA ALA A 403 -24.25 -1.85 28.67
C ALA A 403 -23.53 -3.20 28.60
N GLU A 404 -22.24 -3.25 28.90
CA GLU A 404 -21.46 -4.50 28.94
C GLU A 404 -21.97 -5.47 30.01
N ALA A 405 -22.34 -4.95 31.20
CA ALA A 405 -22.89 -5.72 32.31
C ALA A 405 -24.41 -5.96 32.25
N SER A 406 -25.07 -5.56 31.16
CA SER A 406 -26.52 -5.62 31.01
C SER A 406 -27.03 -7.07 31.02
N PRO A 407 -28.15 -7.36 31.69
CA PRO A 407 -28.84 -8.63 31.56
C PRO A 407 -29.56 -8.81 30.19
N ASP A 408 -29.71 -7.74 29.42
CA ASP A 408 -30.24 -7.79 28.05
C ASP A 408 -29.12 -8.31 27.11
N PRO A 409 -29.25 -9.52 26.56
CA PRO A 409 -28.22 -10.12 25.73
C PRO A 409 -27.95 -9.30 24.47
N VAL A 410 -28.93 -8.60 23.90
CA VAL A 410 -28.75 -7.75 22.71
C VAL A 410 -27.78 -6.62 23.00
N LEU A 411 -27.93 -5.98 24.16
CA LEU A 411 -27.08 -4.87 24.58
C LEU A 411 -25.66 -5.34 24.94
N ALA A 412 -25.56 -6.41 25.75
CA ALA A 412 -24.26 -6.98 26.17
C ALA A 412 -23.46 -7.52 24.95
N ASN A 413 -24.12 -8.25 24.07
CA ASN A 413 -23.50 -8.78 22.83
C ASN A 413 -23.03 -7.65 21.90
N THR A 414 -23.80 -6.56 21.80
CA THR A 414 -23.38 -5.40 21.00
C THR A 414 -22.02 -4.86 21.46
N ILE A 415 -21.81 -4.68 22.76
CA ILE A 415 -20.53 -4.23 23.30
C ILE A 415 -19.43 -5.31 23.09
N LYS A 416 -19.74 -6.57 23.39
CA LYS A 416 -18.80 -7.70 23.30
C LYS A 416 -18.25 -7.83 21.88
N TYR A 417 -19.14 -7.97 20.89
CA TYR A 417 -18.71 -8.24 19.51
C TYR A 417 -18.18 -6.99 18.81
N ALA A 418 -18.68 -5.80 19.13
CA ALA A 418 -18.08 -4.56 18.65
C ALA A 418 -16.63 -4.39 19.10
N ARG A 419 -16.30 -4.76 20.34
CA ARG A 419 -14.93 -4.75 20.85
C ARG A 419 -14.03 -5.78 20.15
N MET A 420 -14.55 -6.96 19.84
CA MET A 420 -13.81 -8.00 19.12
C MET A 420 -13.55 -7.62 17.65
N LEU A 421 -14.48 -6.90 17.02
CA LEU A 421 -14.39 -6.51 15.61
C LEU A 421 -13.70 -5.16 15.40
N GLU A 422 -13.54 -4.34 16.46
CA GLU A 422 -12.86 -3.05 16.35
C GLU A 422 -11.44 -3.20 15.80
N GLY A 423 -11.07 -2.36 14.83
CA GLY A 423 -9.75 -2.38 14.20
C GLY A 423 -9.60 -3.36 13.04
N ASN A 424 -10.52 -4.31 12.85
CA ASN A 424 -10.49 -5.17 11.68
C ASN A 424 -10.78 -4.38 10.40
N ILE A 425 -10.25 -4.85 9.28
CA ILE A 425 -10.51 -4.26 7.97
C ILE A 425 -11.97 -4.50 7.62
N ARG A 426 -12.67 -3.41 7.29
CA ARG A 426 -14.07 -3.42 6.85
C ARG A 426 -14.18 -3.45 5.32
N GLY A 427 -13.26 -2.83 4.65
CA GLY A 427 -13.24 -2.75 3.19
C GLY A 427 -12.01 -2.05 2.66
N THR A 428 -11.88 -2.03 1.35
CA THR A 428 -10.80 -1.36 0.62
C THR A 428 -11.34 -0.15 -0.11
N GLY A 429 -10.47 0.80 -0.38
CA GLY A 429 -10.73 1.98 -1.19
C GLY A 429 -9.50 2.38 -1.97
N ILE A 430 -9.61 3.45 -2.73
CA ILE A 430 -8.50 4.09 -3.43
C ILE A 430 -8.05 5.28 -2.60
N HIS A 431 -6.73 5.46 -2.46
CA HIS A 431 -6.15 6.61 -1.79
C HIS A 431 -6.52 7.91 -2.54
N ALA A 432 -6.92 8.94 -1.80
CA ALA A 432 -7.49 10.15 -2.39
C ALA A 432 -6.53 10.92 -3.30
N CYS A 433 -5.22 10.83 -3.05
CA CYS A 433 -4.20 11.61 -3.78
C CYS A 433 -2.99 10.77 -4.24
N GLY A 434 -2.62 9.72 -3.51
CA GLY A 434 -1.40 8.96 -3.79
C GLY A 434 -1.50 8.15 -5.08
N PHE A 435 -0.51 8.35 -5.94
CA PHE A 435 -0.36 7.68 -7.24
C PHE A 435 1.08 7.23 -7.42
N ILE A 436 1.27 6.04 -7.93
CA ILE A 436 2.62 5.49 -8.20
C ILE A 436 2.92 5.64 -9.69
N ILE A 437 4.14 6.11 -9.96
CA ILE A 437 4.74 6.08 -11.30
C ILE A 437 6.06 5.31 -11.16
N CYS A 438 6.19 4.20 -11.88
CA CYS A 438 7.37 3.34 -11.82
C CYS A 438 8.06 3.26 -13.19
N ARG A 439 9.33 2.90 -13.18
CA ARG A 439 10.10 2.64 -14.40
C ARG A 439 9.64 1.36 -15.10
N ASP A 440 9.36 0.34 -14.31
CA ASP A 440 8.99 -1.00 -14.76
C ASP A 440 7.51 -1.25 -14.43
N PRO A 441 6.87 -2.30 -14.98
CA PRO A 441 5.51 -2.66 -14.59
C PRO A 441 5.37 -2.83 -13.08
N ILE A 442 4.38 -2.18 -12.47
CA ILE A 442 4.20 -2.18 -11.00
C ILE A 442 4.04 -3.60 -10.45
N SER A 443 3.43 -4.50 -11.23
CA SER A 443 3.24 -5.91 -10.86
C SER A 443 4.53 -6.71 -10.66
N GLU A 444 5.68 -6.20 -11.13
CA GLU A 444 6.99 -6.80 -10.87
C GLU A 444 7.52 -6.48 -9.46
N HIS A 445 6.97 -5.46 -8.81
CA HIS A 445 7.41 -4.99 -7.50
C HIS A 445 6.42 -5.29 -6.38
N VAL A 446 5.12 -5.13 -6.65
CA VAL A 446 4.05 -5.31 -5.65
C VAL A 446 2.82 -5.98 -6.27
N PRO A 447 2.02 -6.71 -5.49
CA PRO A 447 0.74 -7.22 -5.95
C PRO A 447 -0.19 -6.07 -6.37
N VAL A 448 -0.91 -6.26 -7.48
CA VAL A 448 -1.84 -5.28 -8.06
C VAL A 448 -3.22 -5.92 -8.21
N SER A 449 -4.27 -5.15 -7.97
CA SER A 449 -5.66 -5.48 -8.26
C SER A 449 -6.31 -4.40 -9.10
N THR A 450 -7.58 -4.54 -9.41
CA THR A 450 -8.37 -3.53 -10.12
C THR A 450 -9.53 -3.05 -9.25
N ALA A 451 -9.83 -1.75 -9.32
CA ALA A 451 -10.99 -1.14 -8.69
C ALA A 451 -11.72 -0.23 -9.69
N ASP A 452 -12.92 0.20 -9.35
CA ASP A 452 -13.62 1.22 -10.13
C ASP A 452 -12.85 2.54 -10.07
N ASP A 453 -12.60 3.13 -11.24
CA ASP A 453 -11.85 4.38 -11.33
C ASP A 453 -12.69 5.54 -10.76
N PRO A 454 -12.19 6.29 -9.77
CA PRO A 454 -12.94 7.38 -9.17
C PRO A 454 -13.12 8.59 -10.10
N ASP A 455 -12.22 8.79 -11.05
CA ASP A 455 -12.21 9.92 -11.98
C ASP A 455 -12.96 9.59 -13.29
N PHE A 456 -13.07 8.30 -13.65
CA PHE A 456 -13.69 7.83 -14.90
C PHE A 456 -14.76 6.75 -14.64
N PRO A 457 -16.01 7.12 -14.35
CA PRO A 457 -17.08 6.18 -14.06
C PRO A 457 -17.26 5.10 -15.13
N GLY A 458 -17.34 3.83 -14.70
CA GLY A 458 -17.46 2.67 -15.57
C GLY A 458 -16.14 2.11 -16.12
N GLN A 459 -15.01 2.72 -15.79
CA GLN A 459 -13.68 2.18 -16.08
C GLN A 459 -13.09 1.52 -14.84
N LYS A 460 -12.10 0.63 -15.06
CA LYS A 460 -11.29 0.02 -14.02
C LYS A 460 -9.88 0.62 -14.06
N THR A 461 -9.29 0.82 -12.90
CA THR A 461 -7.92 1.27 -12.76
C THR A 461 -7.10 0.27 -11.93
N ALA A 462 -5.77 0.27 -12.14
CA ALA A 462 -4.85 -0.53 -11.34
C ALA A 462 -4.68 0.08 -9.95
N VAL A 463 -4.66 -0.80 -8.92
CA VAL A 463 -4.51 -0.41 -7.52
C VAL A 463 -3.51 -1.34 -6.85
N THR A 464 -2.49 -0.78 -6.18
CA THR A 464 -1.53 -1.57 -5.42
C THR A 464 -2.22 -2.27 -4.26
N GLN A 465 -1.66 -3.39 -3.77
CA GLN A 465 -2.21 -4.10 -2.60
C GLN A 465 -1.44 -3.78 -1.31
N TYR A 466 -0.37 -3.00 -1.39
CA TYR A 466 0.25 -2.35 -0.23
C TYR A 466 -0.25 -0.91 -0.15
N ASP A 467 -0.59 -0.47 1.07
CA ASP A 467 -1.10 0.87 1.34
C ASP A 467 0.02 1.92 1.45
N GLY A 468 -0.37 3.19 1.58
CA GLY A 468 0.55 4.31 1.66
C GLY A 468 1.54 4.29 2.83
N HIS A 469 1.33 3.45 3.84
CA HIS A 469 2.25 3.33 4.99
C HIS A 469 3.45 2.43 4.70
N VAL A 470 3.28 1.44 3.81
CA VAL A 470 4.30 0.42 3.52
C VAL A 470 4.80 0.44 2.08
N ILE A 471 4.09 1.11 1.17
CA ILE A 471 4.43 1.11 -0.26
C ILE A 471 5.84 1.63 -0.53
N GLU A 472 6.28 2.65 0.19
CA GLU A 472 7.60 3.26 0.00
C GLU A 472 8.75 2.35 0.41
N SER A 473 8.54 1.43 1.36
CA SER A 473 9.56 0.45 1.74
C SER A 473 9.86 -0.56 0.63
N THR A 474 8.93 -0.75 -0.31
CA THR A 474 9.14 -1.58 -1.50
C THR A 474 9.97 -0.89 -2.59
N GLY A 475 10.40 0.35 -2.36
CA GLY A 475 11.13 1.17 -3.32
C GLY A 475 10.25 1.98 -4.28
N LEU A 476 8.93 1.76 -4.29
CA LEU A 476 8.03 2.55 -5.13
C LEU A 476 7.84 3.95 -4.55
N ILE A 477 7.81 4.95 -5.42
CA ILE A 477 7.71 6.35 -5.02
C ILE A 477 6.28 6.82 -5.19
N LYS A 478 5.72 7.31 -4.09
CA LYS A 478 4.41 7.94 -4.06
C LYS A 478 4.50 9.37 -4.59
N MET A 479 3.58 9.73 -5.46
CA MET A 479 3.35 11.10 -5.91
C MET A 479 1.94 11.53 -5.53
N ASP A 480 1.79 12.73 -4.96
CA ASP A 480 0.52 13.20 -4.44
C ASP A 480 -0.18 14.17 -5.42
N PHE A 481 -1.27 13.66 -6.03
CA PHE A 481 -2.17 14.40 -6.92
C PHE A 481 -3.44 14.79 -6.15
N LEU A 482 -3.45 15.95 -5.53
CA LEU A 482 -4.58 16.40 -4.71
C LEU A 482 -5.59 17.18 -5.55
N GLY A 483 -6.86 16.77 -5.47
CA GLY A 483 -7.98 17.55 -6.02
C GLY A 483 -8.47 18.59 -5.00
N LEU A 484 -8.44 19.86 -5.35
CA LEU A 484 -8.94 20.96 -4.51
C LEU A 484 -10.13 21.66 -5.18
N LYS A 485 -11.32 21.53 -4.58
CA LYS A 485 -12.55 22.24 -5.01
C LYS A 485 -12.44 23.77 -5.02
N THR A 486 -11.51 24.32 -4.23
CA THR A 486 -11.27 25.76 -4.19
C THR A 486 -10.45 26.28 -5.39
N LEU A 487 -9.90 25.39 -6.20
CA LEU A 487 -9.21 25.72 -7.44
C LEU A 487 -10.11 25.58 -8.69
N SER A 488 -11.27 24.91 -8.53
CA SER A 488 -12.27 24.69 -9.61
C SER A 488 -13.22 25.87 -9.80
#